data_fc02bb9d72bb45a534123f197872bf10
#
_entry.id   fc02bb9d72bb45a534123f197872bf10
#
_cell.length_a   1.000
_cell.length_b   1.000
_cell.length_c   1.000
_cell.angle_alpha   90.00
_cell.angle_beta   90.00
_cell.angle_gamma   90.00
#
_symmetry.space_group_name_H-M   'P 1'
#
loop_
_entity.id
_entity.type
_entity.pdbx_description
1 polymer ?
#
loop_
_entity_poly.entity_id
_entity_poly.type
_entity_poly.pdbx_seq_one_letter_code
_entity_poly.pdbx_strand_id
1 'polypeptide(L)'
;GIRKKSKVEEDIERYSVLRATMAIERSDVCLIMIDATEGVTEQDTKVAGMAHEAGKASIIVINKWDLVEKDGKTMDHMREKVRQDLAFMTYAPILFISAKTGQGVDELLENVLLQAEMLDLKAPKEGMAKGLVIESRLDKGRGPVASILVQSGTLHRGDIVLAGAEFGRVRAMINETGKAVSEAGPSIPVEIQGLSGVPQAGDEIMVLPDERKAREIALFRQGKYRDVKLAKQQAAKLENIFSDAANGEVKTLALIVKADVQGSTEAIVHALTKLSNDEVRVQVVHSAVGGVSETDVNLALASKAVIIGFNVRADAPARKLAETNGVDIRYYNIIYDAVDDVKAAMSGMLAPEKRETVLGFVEIRQCIRVPKVGMIAGCKVLEGVVRRTASARLLRDNVVIWTGELNSLRHFKDDVREVKAGLECGLSLKGYDDIKEGDQLEIFEVTEVARTL
;
A
#
# COMPACT_ATOMS: atom_id res chain seq x y z
N GLY A 1 -6.02 -13.53 0.25
CA GLY A 1 -6.65 -14.48 1.15
C GLY A 1 -7.49 -13.78 2.21
N ILE A 2 -8.53 -14.46 2.64
CA ILE A 2 -9.44 -13.99 3.70
C ILE A 2 -8.71 -14.13 5.04
N ARG A 3 -8.52 -13.07 5.84
CA ARG A 3 -7.83 -13.10 7.15
C ARG A 3 -8.82 -13.09 8.32
N LYS A 4 -8.40 -13.54 9.52
CA LYS A 4 -9.21 -13.64 10.73
C LYS A 4 -9.70 -12.26 11.21
N LYS A 5 -10.99 -12.12 11.52
CA LYS A 5 -11.71 -10.89 11.91
C LYS A 5 -11.12 -10.06 13.07
N SER A 6 -10.18 -10.60 13.85
CA SER A 6 -9.68 -9.97 15.07
C SER A 6 -8.45 -9.06 14.88
N LYS A 7 -7.94 -8.86 13.66
CA LYS A 7 -6.68 -8.13 13.42
C LYS A 7 -6.67 -7.13 12.25
N VAL A 8 -7.81 -6.86 11.58
CA VAL A 8 -7.85 -5.97 10.41
C VAL A 8 -9.11 -5.11 10.42
N GLU A 9 -9.00 -3.85 10.04
CA GLU A 9 -10.09 -2.90 9.89
C GLU A 9 -11.19 -3.44 8.97
N GLU A 10 -12.45 -3.34 9.41
CA GLU A 10 -13.63 -4.00 8.81
C GLU A 10 -13.83 -3.78 7.30
N ASP A 11 -13.40 -2.68 6.75
CA ASP A 11 -13.60 -2.36 5.32
C ASP A 11 -12.65 -3.12 4.38
N ILE A 12 -11.41 -3.40 4.80
CA ILE A 12 -10.43 -4.13 3.97
C ILE A 12 -10.79 -5.61 3.86
N GLU A 13 -11.35 -6.20 4.91
CA GLU A 13 -11.79 -7.60 4.90
C GLU A 13 -13.02 -7.80 4.02
N ARG A 14 -14.00 -6.91 4.02
CA ARG A 14 -15.16 -6.97 3.15
C ARG A 14 -14.78 -7.01 1.67
N TYR A 15 -13.82 -6.18 1.26
CA TYR A 15 -13.31 -6.17 -0.12
C TYR A 15 -12.53 -7.46 -0.46
N SER A 16 -11.78 -8.01 0.48
CA SER A 16 -11.03 -9.25 0.26
C SER A 16 -11.96 -10.46 0.11
N VAL A 17 -12.99 -10.55 0.95
CA VAL A 17 -14.03 -11.60 0.86
C VAL A 17 -14.81 -11.47 -0.44
N LEU A 18 -15.25 -10.25 -0.79
CA LEU A 18 -15.98 -10.00 -2.03
C LEU A 18 -15.17 -10.41 -3.27
N ARG A 19 -13.89 -10.05 -3.31
CA ARG A 19 -12.99 -10.45 -4.42
C ARG A 19 -12.79 -11.96 -4.48
N ALA A 20 -12.65 -12.63 -3.35
CA ALA A 20 -12.53 -14.08 -3.30
C ALA A 20 -13.82 -14.75 -3.79
N THR A 21 -14.99 -14.27 -3.37
CA THR A 21 -16.29 -14.75 -3.86
C THR A 21 -16.43 -14.56 -5.37
N MET A 22 -16.12 -13.37 -5.89
CA MET A 22 -16.16 -13.11 -7.34
C MET A 22 -15.16 -13.98 -8.12
N ALA A 23 -13.99 -14.27 -7.55
CA ALA A 23 -13.02 -15.17 -8.18
C ALA A 23 -13.55 -16.60 -8.24
N ILE A 24 -14.16 -17.09 -7.16
CA ILE A 24 -14.81 -18.41 -7.13
C ILE A 24 -15.95 -18.48 -8.15
N GLU A 25 -16.83 -17.48 -8.20
CA GLU A 25 -17.96 -17.44 -9.13
C GLU A 25 -17.52 -17.49 -10.60
N ARG A 26 -16.39 -16.82 -10.93
CA ARG A 26 -15.85 -16.76 -12.30
C ARG A 26 -15.00 -17.96 -12.69
N SER A 27 -14.48 -18.72 -11.71
CA SER A 27 -13.63 -19.87 -11.99
C SER A 27 -14.45 -21.10 -12.41
N ASP A 28 -13.85 -21.96 -13.21
CA ASP A 28 -14.37 -23.29 -13.52
C ASP A 28 -13.79 -24.33 -12.56
N VAL A 29 -12.51 -24.20 -12.21
CA VAL A 29 -11.78 -25.05 -11.27
C VAL A 29 -11.18 -24.20 -10.15
N CYS A 30 -11.43 -24.55 -8.90
CA CYS A 30 -10.88 -23.88 -7.71
C CYS A 30 -9.72 -24.69 -7.13
N LEU A 31 -8.58 -24.03 -6.91
CA LEU A 31 -7.46 -24.60 -6.17
C LEU A 31 -7.49 -24.09 -4.73
N ILE A 32 -7.81 -24.96 -3.78
CA ILE A 32 -7.85 -24.66 -2.35
C ILE A 32 -6.43 -24.86 -1.78
N MET A 33 -5.69 -23.76 -1.64
CA MET A 33 -4.30 -23.79 -1.19
C MET A 33 -4.21 -23.82 0.32
N ILE A 34 -3.58 -24.84 0.88
CA ILE A 34 -3.36 -25.04 2.32
C ILE A 34 -1.86 -25.06 2.59
N ASP A 35 -1.42 -24.38 3.65
CA ASP A 35 -0.04 -24.42 4.10
C ASP A 35 0.21 -25.71 4.89
N ALA A 36 1.13 -26.54 4.41
CA ALA A 36 1.47 -27.81 5.05
C ALA A 36 2.02 -27.65 6.48
N THR A 37 2.63 -26.52 6.80
CA THR A 37 3.21 -26.25 8.13
C THR A 37 2.15 -25.85 9.17
N GLU A 38 1.04 -25.25 8.74
CA GLU A 38 -0.06 -24.82 9.61
C GLU A 38 -1.21 -25.84 9.64
N GLY A 39 -1.36 -26.61 8.56
CA GLY A 39 -2.51 -27.51 8.35
C GLY A 39 -3.77 -26.74 7.95
N VAL A 40 -4.93 -27.42 8.04
CA VAL A 40 -6.23 -26.81 7.71
C VAL A 40 -6.64 -25.82 8.78
N THR A 41 -6.84 -24.58 8.41
CA THR A 41 -7.33 -23.52 9.30
C THR A 41 -8.83 -23.35 9.16
N GLU A 42 -9.49 -22.73 10.15
CA GLU A 42 -10.91 -22.35 10.08
C GLU A 42 -11.22 -21.53 8.83
N GLN A 43 -10.26 -20.75 8.36
CA GLN A 43 -10.39 -19.91 7.18
C GLN A 43 -10.34 -20.72 5.89
N ASP A 44 -9.46 -21.72 5.81
CA ASP A 44 -9.39 -22.62 4.67
C ASP A 44 -10.72 -23.40 4.53
N THR A 45 -11.29 -23.83 5.64
CA THR A 45 -12.61 -24.49 5.66
C THR A 45 -13.71 -23.56 5.14
N LYS A 46 -13.70 -22.27 5.48
CA LYS A 46 -14.68 -21.29 4.96
C LYS A 46 -14.53 -21.07 3.45
N VAL A 47 -13.30 -20.90 2.97
CA VAL A 47 -13.04 -20.73 1.53
C VAL A 47 -13.41 -21.97 0.73
N ALA A 48 -13.05 -23.15 1.25
CA ALA A 48 -13.43 -24.43 0.67
C ALA A 48 -14.96 -24.60 0.62
N GLY A 49 -15.67 -24.23 1.71
CA GLY A 49 -17.13 -24.22 1.77
C GLY A 49 -17.76 -23.33 0.71
N MET A 50 -17.24 -22.12 0.49
CA MET A 50 -17.72 -21.22 -0.56
C MET A 50 -17.57 -21.81 -1.97
N ALA A 51 -16.44 -22.48 -2.26
CA ALA A 51 -16.23 -23.15 -3.55
C ALA A 51 -17.17 -24.33 -3.73
N HIS A 52 -17.41 -25.10 -2.67
CA HIS A 52 -18.34 -26.22 -2.66
C HIS A 52 -19.78 -25.76 -2.87
N GLU A 53 -20.27 -24.76 -2.13
CA GLU A 53 -21.59 -24.17 -2.27
C GLU A 53 -21.85 -23.59 -3.66
N ALA A 54 -20.80 -23.00 -4.27
CA ALA A 54 -20.84 -22.50 -5.65
C ALA A 54 -20.81 -23.62 -6.71
N GLY A 55 -20.74 -24.90 -6.31
CA GLY A 55 -20.73 -26.05 -7.22
C GLY A 55 -19.50 -26.11 -8.12
N LYS A 56 -18.36 -25.55 -7.69
CA LYS A 56 -17.15 -25.50 -8.51
C LYS A 56 -16.34 -26.79 -8.39
N ALA A 57 -15.76 -27.23 -9.51
CA ALA A 57 -14.73 -28.27 -9.46
C ALA A 57 -13.58 -27.77 -8.59
N SER A 58 -13.10 -28.64 -7.69
CA SER A 58 -12.13 -28.18 -6.68
C SER A 58 -11.01 -29.21 -6.50
N ILE A 59 -9.79 -28.69 -6.29
CA ILE A 59 -8.60 -29.47 -5.96
C ILE A 59 -8.04 -28.91 -4.66
N ILE A 60 -7.76 -29.77 -3.67
CA ILE A 60 -7.12 -29.40 -2.41
C ILE A 60 -5.60 -29.53 -2.62
N VAL A 61 -4.87 -28.45 -2.41
CA VAL A 61 -3.44 -28.37 -2.67
C VAL A 61 -2.69 -28.05 -1.38
N ILE A 62 -1.92 -29.01 -0.88
CA ILE A 62 -1.07 -28.87 0.29
C ILE A 62 0.29 -28.36 -0.18
N ASN A 63 0.51 -27.05 -0.01
CA ASN A 63 1.74 -26.35 -0.45
C ASN A 63 2.78 -26.25 0.67
N LYS A 64 4.00 -25.87 0.33
CA LYS A 64 5.19 -25.83 1.19
C LYS A 64 5.58 -27.22 1.72
N TRP A 65 5.30 -28.25 0.94
CA TRP A 65 5.62 -29.63 1.30
C TRP A 65 7.12 -29.88 1.52
N ASP A 66 7.98 -29.01 0.97
CA ASP A 66 9.42 -29.00 1.20
C ASP A 66 9.84 -28.68 2.64
N LEU A 67 9.01 -27.97 3.40
CA LEU A 67 9.29 -27.54 4.77
C LEU A 67 8.81 -28.54 5.84
N VAL A 68 8.06 -29.56 5.45
CA VAL A 68 7.54 -30.58 6.38
C VAL A 68 8.57 -31.70 6.58
N GLU A 69 8.86 -32.03 7.84
CA GLU A 69 9.66 -33.22 8.17
C GLU A 69 8.88 -34.48 7.77
N LYS A 70 9.50 -35.35 6.98
CA LYS A 70 8.84 -36.47 6.34
C LYS A 70 9.28 -37.79 6.97
N ASP A 71 8.33 -38.53 7.48
CA ASP A 71 8.44 -39.94 7.74
C ASP A 71 7.61 -40.76 6.73
N GLY A 72 7.67 -42.08 6.78
CA GLY A 72 6.93 -42.95 5.83
C GLY A 72 5.42 -42.83 5.89
N LYS A 73 4.83 -42.12 6.87
CA LYS A 73 3.39 -42.00 7.10
C LYS A 73 2.89 -40.55 7.13
N THR A 74 3.77 -39.57 7.07
CA THR A 74 3.43 -38.14 7.18
C THR A 74 2.40 -37.72 6.14
N MET A 75 2.56 -38.17 4.90
CA MET A 75 1.63 -37.83 3.81
C MET A 75 0.22 -38.43 4.06
N ASP A 76 0.15 -39.67 4.51
CA ASP A 76 -1.12 -40.36 4.77
C ASP A 76 -1.84 -39.71 5.96
N HIS A 77 -1.14 -39.44 7.05
CA HIS A 77 -1.70 -38.72 8.20
C HIS A 77 -2.22 -37.32 7.82
N MET A 78 -1.46 -36.58 7.01
CA MET A 78 -1.90 -35.26 6.55
C MET A 78 -3.16 -35.39 5.67
N ARG A 79 -3.19 -36.36 4.77
CA ARG A 79 -4.36 -36.64 3.92
C ARG A 79 -5.60 -37.00 4.74
N GLU A 80 -5.44 -37.85 5.75
CA GLU A 80 -6.52 -38.21 6.64
C GLU A 80 -7.08 -37.01 7.42
N LYS A 81 -6.17 -36.18 7.97
CA LYS A 81 -6.54 -34.97 8.69
C LYS A 81 -7.30 -33.98 7.79
N VAL A 82 -6.79 -33.73 6.59
CA VAL A 82 -7.47 -32.86 5.60
C VAL A 82 -8.85 -33.40 5.23
N ARG A 83 -9.01 -34.74 5.10
CA ARG A 83 -10.31 -35.38 4.85
C ARG A 83 -11.29 -35.24 6.00
N GLN A 84 -10.78 -35.24 7.25
CA GLN A 84 -11.63 -35.01 8.43
C GLN A 84 -12.06 -33.53 8.52
N ASP A 85 -11.12 -32.61 8.33
CA ASP A 85 -11.37 -31.17 8.44
C ASP A 85 -12.26 -30.63 7.28
N LEU A 86 -12.15 -31.23 6.08
CA LEU A 86 -12.93 -30.90 4.87
C LEU A 86 -13.82 -32.06 4.43
N ALA A 87 -14.55 -32.67 5.39
CA ALA A 87 -15.37 -33.84 5.16
C ALA A 87 -16.48 -33.64 4.08
N PHE A 88 -16.89 -32.42 3.82
CA PHE A 88 -17.87 -32.08 2.78
C PHE A 88 -17.27 -32.08 1.35
N MET A 89 -15.94 -32.13 1.20
CA MET A 89 -15.24 -32.14 -0.10
C MET A 89 -14.58 -33.51 -0.40
N THR A 90 -15.25 -34.59 -0.15
CA THR A 90 -14.72 -35.96 -0.38
C THR A 90 -14.36 -36.23 -1.84
N TYR A 91 -15.00 -35.53 -2.78
CA TYR A 91 -14.78 -35.65 -4.22
C TYR A 91 -13.51 -34.97 -4.70
N ALA A 92 -12.98 -33.98 -3.96
CA ALA A 92 -11.82 -33.21 -4.39
C ALA A 92 -10.52 -34.00 -4.22
N PRO A 93 -9.66 -34.11 -5.24
CA PRO A 93 -8.33 -34.70 -5.08
C PRO A 93 -7.48 -33.85 -4.13
N ILE A 94 -6.57 -34.52 -3.37
CA ILE A 94 -5.61 -33.88 -2.47
C ILE A 94 -4.21 -34.09 -3.04
N LEU A 95 -3.54 -32.98 -3.35
CA LEU A 95 -2.19 -32.96 -3.93
C LEU A 95 -1.20 -32.28 -3.00
N PHE A 96 0.04 -32.80 -2.99
CA PHE A 96 1.14 -32.27 -2.17
C PHE A 96 2.16 -31.65 -3.08
N ILE A 97 2.36 -30.32 -2.95
CA ILE A 97 3.29 -29.59 -3.80
C ILE A 97 4.26 -28.72 -3.00
N SER A 98 5.32 -28.33 -3.66
CA SER A 98 6.13 -27.18 -3.28
C SER A 98 6.22 -26.22 -4.45
N ALA A 99 5.50 -25.11 -4.37
CA ALA A 99 5.56 -24.06 -5.38
C ALA A 99 6.97 -23.45 -5.51
N LYS A 100 7.77 -23.53 -4.43
CA LYS A 100 9.16 -23.03 -4.42
C LYS A 100 10.11 -23.91 -5.22
N THR A 101 9.98 -25.25 -5.10
CA THR A 101 10.89 -26.21 -5.75
C THR A 101 10.34 -26.78 -7.06
N GLY A 102 9.06 -26.57 -7.35
CA GLY A 102 8.35 -27.15 -8.50
C GLY A 102 7.88 -28.60 -8.27
N GLN A 103 8.14 -29.18 -7.09
CA GLN A 103 7.70 -30.56 -6.79
C GLN A 103 6.19 -30.70 -6.81
N GLY A 104 5.64 -31.68 -7.52
CA GLY A 104 4.21 -31.98 -7.61
C GLY A 104 3.40 -31.00 -8.48
N VAL A 105 4.06 -30.02 -9.12
CA VAL A 105 3.34 -29.03 -9.96
C VAL A 105 2.82 -29.67 -11.25
N ASP A 106 3.56 -30.62 -11.85
CA ASP A 106 3.11 -31.31 -13.06
C ASP A 106 1.84 -32.14 -12.77
N GLU A 107 1.82 -32.86 -11.65
CA GLU A 107 0.63 -33.60 -11.19
C GLU A 107 -0.57 -32.67 -10.92
N LEU A 108 -0.31 -31.48 -10.36
CA LEU A 108 -1.35 -30.45 -10.17
C LEU A 108 -1.93 -30.02 -11.51
N LEU A 109 -1.10 -29.72 -12.51
CA LEU A 109 -1.54 -29.30 -13.83
C LEU A 109 -2.33 -30.40 -14.55
N GLU A 110 -1.90 -31.67 -14.45
CA GLU A 110 -2.66 -32.83 -14.97
C GLU A 110 -4.05 -32.93 -14.33
N ASN A 111 -4.14 -32.77 -13.01
CA ASN A 111 -5.42 -32.79 -12.31
C ASN A 111 -6.32 -31.59 -12.69
N VAL A 112 -5.76 -30.40 -12.92
CA VAL A 112 -6.54 -29.24 -13.42
C VAL A 112 -7.11 -29.54 -14.80
N LEU A 113 -6.29 -30.11 -15.70
CA LEU A 113 -6.76 -30.50 -17.04
C LEU A 113 -7.84 -31.58 -16.99
N LEU A 114 -7.70 -32.57 -16.11
CA LEU A 114 -8.69 -33.62 -15.93
C LEU A 114 -10.03 -33.04 -15.43
N GLN A 115 -9.99 -32.13 -14.45
CA GLN A 115 -11.21 -31.46 -13.97
C GLN A 115 -11.85 -30.60 -15.08
N ALA A 116 -11.05 -29.88 -15.86
CA ALA A 116 -11.54 -29.08 -16.99
C ALA A 116 -12.18 -29.97 -18.09
N GLU A 117 -11.61 -31.14 -18.36
CA GLU A 117 -12.15 -32.10 -19.32
C GLU A 117 -13.50 -32.67 -18.83
N MET A 118 -13.61 -33.00 -17.54
CA MET A 118 -14.87 -33.47 -16.93
C MET A 118 -15.98 -32.42 -17.00
N LEU A 119 -15.67 -31.14 -16.98
CA LEU A 119 -16.61 -30.03 -17.11
C LEU A 119 -17.08 -29.80 -18.54
N ASP A 120 -16.44 -30.44 -19.53
CA ASP A 120 -16.76 -30.32 -20.97
C ASP A 120 -16.83 -28.84 -21.43
N LEU A 121 -15.84 -28.04 -21.04
CA LEU A 121 -15.78 -26.61 -21.31
C LEU A 121 -15.66 -26.37 -22.82
N LYS A 122 -16.62 -25.66 -23.39
CA LYS A 122 -16.69 -25.36 -24.83
C LYS A 122 -16.78 -23.88 -25.11
N ALA A 123 -16.09 -23.44 -26.15
CA ALA A 123 -16.21 -22.09 -26.68
C ALA A 123 -16.30 -22.13 -28.21
N PRO A 124 -17.10 -21.24 -28.84
CA PRO A 124 -17.18 -21.17 -30.29
C PRO A 124 -15.85 -20.72 -30.86
N LYS A 125 -15.33 -21.46 -31.86
CA LYS A 125 -14.12 -21.11 -32.59
C LYS A 125 -14.42 -20.19 -33.78
N GLU A 126 -15.61 -20.34 -34.36
CA GLU A 126 -16.05 -19.54 -35.50
C GLU A 126 -16.62 -18.20 -35.05
N GLY A 127 -16.37 -17.15 -35.85
CA GLY A 127 -16.88 -15.81 -35.59
C GLY A 127 -15.80 -14.81 -35.12
N MET A 128 -16.26 -13.58 -34.91
CA MET A 128 -15.40 -12.48 -34.48
C MET A 128 -14.86 -12.74 -33.06
N ALA A 129 -13.56 -12.60 -32.89
CA ALA A 129 -12.94 -12.83 -31.61
C ALA A 129 -13.41 -11.83 -30.55
N LYS A 130 -13.62 -12.36 -29.34
CA LYS A 130 -13.81 -11.61 -28.09
C LYS A 130 -12.88 -12.18 -27.03
N GLY A 131 -12.43 -11.33 -26.14
CA GLY A 131 -11.53 -11.72 -25.08
C GLY A 131 -11.32 -10.61 -24.06
N LEU A 132 -10.29 -10.79 -23.24
CA LEU A 132 -9.91 -9.83 -22.20
C LEU A 132 -8.45 -9.45 -22.34
N VAL A 133 -8.14 -8.21 -22.00
CA VAL A 133 -6.77 -7.74 -21.82
C VAL A 133 -6.27 -8.23 -20.45
N ILE A 134 -5.22 -9.05 -20.45
CA ILE A 134 -4.58 -9.55 -19.24
C ILE A 134 -3.63 -8.49 -18.70
N GLU A 135 -2.79 -7.94 -19.58
CA GLU A 135 -1.75 -6.97 -19.25
C GLU A 135 -1.39 -6.15 -20.48
N SER A 136 -0.87 -4.94 -20.25
CA SER A 136 -0.44 -4.07 -21.35
C SER A 136 0.79 -3.25 -20.96
N ARG A 137 1.62 -2.95 -21.98
CA ARG A 137 2.84 -2.17 -21.80
C ARG A 137 3.14 -1.30 -23.01
N LEU A 138 3.99 -0.31 -22.80
CA LEU A 138 4.54 0.51 -23.88
C LEU A 138 5.97 0.06 -24.18
N ASP A 139 6.16 -0.59 -25.33
CA ASP A 139 7.46 -1.03 -25.82
C ASP A 139 8.10 0.06 -26.70
N LYS A 140 9.39 0.36 -26.46
CA LYS A 140 10.11 1.43 -27.19
C LYS A 140 10.20 1.21 -28.71
N GLY A 141 10.21 -0.07 -29.15
CA GLY A 141 10.34 -0.40 -30.58
C GLY A 141 9.03 -0.78 -31.24
N ARG A 142 8.11 -1.38 -30.47
CA ARG A 142 6.86 -1.97 -30.98
C ARG A 142 5.63 -1.10 -30.71
N GLY A 143 5.78 -0.05 -29.88
CA GLY A 143 4.66 0.78 -29.43
C GLY A 143 3.79 0.10 -28.36
N PRO A 144 2.48 0.39 -28.33
CA PRO A 144 1.56 -0.28 -27.44
C PRO A 144 1.48 -1.78 -27.73
N VAL A 145 1.69 -2.59 -26.68
CA VAL A 145 1.61 -4.06 -26.71
C VAL A 145 0.61 -4.49 -25.65
N ALA A 146 -0.34 -5.34 -26.01
CA ALA A 146 -1.31 -5.90 -25.09
C ALA A 146 -1.26 -7.43 -25.13
N SER A 147 -1.17 -8.06 -23.96
CA SER A 147 -1.39 -9.50 -23.78
C SER A 147 -2.87 -9.72 -23.56
N ILE A 148 -3.48 -10.52 -24.43
CA ILE A 148 -4.92 -10.79 -24.40
C ILE A 148 -5.17 -12.29 -24.26
N LEU A 149 -6.29 -12.63 -23.66
CA LEU A 149 -6.84 -13.98 -23.67
C LEU A 149 -8.08 -14.00 -24.55
N VAL A 150 -8.02 -14.74 -25.64
CA VAL A 150 -9.19 -14.97 -26.49
C VAL A 150 -10.15 -15.90 -25.74
N GLN A 151 -11.42 -15.51 -25.62
CA GLN A 151 -12.46 -16.29 -24.94
C GLN A 151 -13.42 -16.96 -25.91
N SER A 152 -13.68 -16.33 -27.06
CA SER A 152 -14.55 -16.88 -28.11
C SER A 152 -14.17 -16.32 -29.46
N GLY A 153 -14.50 -17.05 -30.53
CA GLY A 153 -14.10 -16.70 -31.88
C GLY A 153 -12.62 -16.94 -32.13
N THR A 154 -12.13 -16.58 -33.30
CA THR A 154 -10.70 -16.65 -33.66
C THR A 154 -10.20 -15.28 -34.07
N LEU A 155 -9.12 -14.84 -33.45
CA LEU A 155 -8.44 -13.60 -33.75
C LEU A 155 -7.40 -13.85 -34.86
N HIS A 156 -7.42 -13.03 -35.88
CA HIS A 156 -6.46 -13.12 -36.98
C HIS A 156 -5.57 -11.88 -37.05
N ARG A 157 -4.39 -12.08 -37.61
CA ARG A 157 -3.53 -10.96 -37.99
C ARG A 157 -4.22 -10.13 -39.08
N GLY A 158 -4.31 -8.82 -38.87
CA GLY A 158 -5.01 -7.89 -39.76
C GLY A 158 -6.39 -7.48 -39.27
N ASP A 159 -6.95 -8.18 -38.29
CA ASP A 159 -8.23 -7.83 -37.69
C ASP A 159 -8.21 -6.45 -37.04
N ILE A 160 -9.35 -5.79 -37.09
CA ILE A 160 -9.57 -4.52 -36.39
C ILE A 160 -10.13 -4.82 -35.02
N VAL A 161 -9.42 -4.41 -33.99
CA VAL A 161 -9.77 -4.67 -32.60
C VAL A 161 -10.08 -3.37 -31.87
N LEU A 162 -11.04 -3.48 -30.96
CA LEU A 162 -11.36 -2.47 -29.94
C LEU A 162 -11.06 -3.10 -28.58
N ALA A 163 -10.14 -2.51 -27.84
CA ALA A 163 -9.74 -2.93 -26.48
C ALA A 163 -10.02 -1.79 -25.50
N GLY A 164 -11.09 -1.91 -24.71
CA GLY A 164 -11.51 -0.83 -23.84
C GLY A 164 -11.82 0.46 -24.61
N ALA A 165 -11.00 1.49 -24.40
CA ALA A 165 -11.06 2.77 -25.11
C ALA A 165 -10.01 2.93 -26.21
N GLU A 166 -9.22 1.88 -26.47
CA GLU A 166 -8.20 1.86 -27.51
C GLU A 166 -8.64 0.99 -28.69
N PHE A 167 -8.20 1.32 -29.88
CA PHE A 167 -8.49 0.56 -31.10
C PHE A 167 -7.25 0.42 -31.94
N GLY A 168 -7.29 -0.49 -32.92
CA GLY A 168 -6.20 -0.62 -33.87
C GLY A 168 -6.34 -1.86 -34.73
N ARG A 169 -5.40 -1.99 -35.67
CA ARG A 169 -5.27 -3.16 -36.51
C ARG A 169 -4.16 -4.06 -36.00
N VAL A 170 -4.46 -5.32 -35.77
CA VAL A 170 -3.48 -6.31 -35.30
C VAL A 170 -2.38 -6.47 -36.35
N ARG A 171 -1.21 -5.90 -36.09
CA ARG A 171 -0.05 -5.95 -36.98
C ARG A 171 0.75 -7.23 -36.83
N ALA A 172 0.89 -7.66 -35.59
CA ALA A 172 1.58 -8.89 -35.23
C ALA A 172 0.92 -9.52 -33.98
N MET A 173 0.96 -10.83 -33.93
CA MET A 173 0.60 -11.64 -32.74
C MET A 173 1.76 -12.55 -32.40
N ILE A 174 2.03 -12.67 -31.13
CA ILE A 174 3.11 -13.48 -30.57
C ILE A 174 2.50 -14.37 -29.48
N ASN A 175 2.78 -15.65 -29.53
CA ASN A 175 2.30 -16.60 -28.54
C ASN A 175 3.17 -16.60 -27.26
N GLU A 176 2.81 -17.41 -26.28
CA GLU A 176 3.49 -17.56 -24.99
C GLU A 176 4.94 -18.05 -25.13
N THR A 177 5.30 -18.68 -26.25
CA THR A 177 6.68 -19.13 -26.55
C THR A 177 7.54 -18.08 -27.28
N GLY A 178 6.97 -16.88 -27.52
CA GLY A 178 7.65 -15.80 -28.25
C GLY A 178 7.64 -15.96 -29.78
N LYS A 179 6.88 -16.91 -30.34
CA LYS A 179 6.76 -17.14 -31.78
C LYS A 179 5.60 -16.32 -32.38
N ALA A 180 5.83 -15.80 -33.56
CA ALA A 180 4.78 -15.13 -34.32
C ALA A 180 3.72 -16.15 -34.80
N VAL A 181 2.45 -15.80 -34.58
CA VAL A 181 1.29 -16.60 -35.01
C VAL A 181 0.37 -15.76 -35.88
N SER A 182 -0.37 -16.42 -36.79
CA SER A 182 -1.33 -15.78 -37.70
C SER A 182 -2.74 -15.72 -37.12
N GLU A 183 -3.07 -16.66 -36.22
CA GLU A 183 -4.38 -16.80 -35.63
C GLU A 183 -4.28 -17.26 -34.17
N ALA A 184 -5.31 -16.93 -33.37
CA ALA A 184 -5.46 -17.37 -31.98
C ALA A 184 -6.93 -17.67 -31.71
N GLY A 185 -7.23 -18.94 -31.39
CA GLY A 185 -8.55 -19.40 -30.98
C GLY A 185 -8.85 -19.17 -29.50
N PRO A 186 -10.02 -19.67 -29.04
CA PRO A 186 -10.40 -19.59 -27.63
C PRO A 186 -9.39 -20.21 -26.68
N SER A 187 -9.23 -19.61 -25.50
CA SER A 187 -8.30 -20.00 -24.43
C SER A 187 -6.82 -19.84 -24.78
N ILE A 188 -6.50 -19.21 -25.92
CA ILE A 188 -5.11 -18.97 -26.32
C ILE A 188 -4.72 -17.55 -25.90
N PRO A 189 -3.67 -17.38 -25.04
CA PRO A 189 -3.09 -16.08 -24.75
C PRO A 189 -2.16 -15.65 -25.87
N VAL A 190 -2.28 -14.39 -26.32
CA VAL A 190 -1.39 -13.81 -27.32
C VAL A 190 -1.05 -12.37 -27.01
N GLU A 191 0.18 -11.96 -27.29
CA GLU A 191 0.55 -10.56 -27.38
C GLU A 191 0.15 -9.98 -28.73
N ILE A 192 -0.57 -8.88 -28.73
CA ILE A 192 -0.93 -8.14 -29.94
C ILE A 192 -0.21 -6.79 -30.01
N GLN A 193 0.07 -6.35 -31.22
CA GLN A 193 0.68 -5.06 -31.55
C GLN A 193 -0.18 -4.32 -32.55
N GLY A 194 -0.19 -2.98 -32.48
CA GLY A 194 -0.87 -2.14 -33.46
C GLY A 194 -2.06 -1.38 -32.91
N LEU A 195 -2.25 -1.38 -31.56
CA LEU A 195 -3.23 -0.54 -30.90
C LEU A 195 -2.83 0.95 -30.92
N SER A 196 -3.81 1.83 -30.78
CA SER A 196 -3.63 3.29 -30.72
C SER A 196 -2.98 3.76 -29.42
N GLY A 197 -3.19 3.01 -28.35
CA GLY A 197 -2.67 3.29 -27.00
C GLY A 197 -2.59 2.02 -26.18
N VAL A 198 -2.27 2.16 -24.90
CA VAL A 198 -2.14 1.08 -23.94
C VAL A 198 -3.50 0.86 -23.24
N PRO A 199 -4.22 -0.24 -23.51
CA PRO A 199 -5.50 -0.53 -22.86
C PRO A 199 -5.29 -0.90 -21.40
N GLN A 200 -6.36 -0.88 -20.60
CA GLN A 200 -6.29 -1.27 -19.19
C GLN A 200 -6.40 -2.79 -19.05
N ALA A 201 -5.75 -3.34 -18.02
CA ALA A 201 -5.94 -4.73 -17.65
C ALA A 201 -7.40 -4.97 -17.23
N GLY A 202 -8.01 -6.05 -17.77
CA GLY A 202 -9.43 -6.33 -17.57
C GLY A 202 -10.36 -5.69 -18.60
N ASP A 203 -9.86 -4.85 -19.52
CA ASP A 203 -10.65 -4.34 -20.63
C ASP A 203 -11.11 -5.48 -21.56
N GLU A 204 -12.34 -5.41 -22.00
CA GLU A 204 -12.84 -6.31 -23.03
C GLU A 204 -12.21 -5.95 -24.39
N ILE A 205 -11.77 -6.98 -25.11
CA ILE A 205 -11.35 -6.87 -26.50
C ILE A 205 -12.38 -7.54 -27.41
N MET A 206 -12.66 -6.89 -28.52
CA MET A 206 -13.54 -7.43 -29.56
C MET A 206 -13.04 -7.04 -30.97
N VAL A 207 -13.21 -7.96 -31.87
CA VAL A 207 -13.00 -7.72 -33.30
C VAL A 207 -14.22 -6.99 -33.87
N LEU A 208 -13.97 -5.98 -34.69
CA LEU A 208 -15.00 -5.22 -35.40
C LEU A 208 -14.75 -5.27 -36.93
N PRO A 209 -15.82 -5.27 -37.74
CA PRO A 209 -15.66 -5.35 -39.20
C PRO A 209 -15.15 -4.04 -39.83
N ASP A 210 -15.29 -2.92 -39.14
CA ASP A 210 -14.98 -1.59 -39.66
C ASP A 210 -14.16 -0.76 -38.69
N GLU A 211 -13.04 -0.23 -39.18
CA GLU A 211 -12.11 0.61 -38.40
C GLU A 211 -12.75 1.95 -37.98
N ARG A 212 -13.67 2.48 -38.83
CA ARG A 212 -14.37 3.73 -38.50
C ARG A 212 -15.24 3.54 -37.25
N LYS A 213 -15.99 2.43 -37.19
CA LYS A 213 -16.80 2.08 -36.02
C LYS A 213 -15.93 1.86 -34.76
N ALA A 214 -14.80 1.18 -34.91
CA ALA A 214 -13.87 0.98 -33.81
C ALA A 214 -13.36 2.32 -33.24
N ARG A 215 -12.95 3.23 -34.12
CA ARG A 215 -12.51 4.58 -33.74
C ARG A 215 -13.63 5.40 -33.09
N GLU A 216 -14.84 5.36 -33.63
CA GLU A 216 -15.98 6.10 -33.10
C GLU A 216 -16.34 5.66 -31.70
N ILE A 217 -16.41 4.35 -31.45
CA ILE A 217 -16.66 3.78 -30.11
C ILE A 217 -15.53 4.11 -29.15
N ALA A 218 -14.27 4.00 -29.61
CA ALA A 218 -13.10 4.32 -28.79
C ALA A 218 -13.12 5.79 -28.35
N LEU A 219 -13.34 6.72 -29.25
CA LEU A 219 -13.45 8.16 -28.96
C LEU A 219 -14.59 8.48 -27.99
N PHE A 220 -15.75 7.85 -28.18
CA PHE A 220 -16.87 7.99 -27.27
C PHE A 220 -16.52 7.52 -25.84
N ARG A 221 -15.90 6.32 -25.73
CA ARG A 221 -15.45 5.78 -24.45
C ARG A 221 -14.37 6.66 -23.81
N GLN A 222 -13.38 7.14 -24.57
CA GLN A 222 -12.35 8.06 -24.08
C GLN A 222 -12.96 9.36 -23.53
N GLY A 223 -13.93 9.95 -24.23
CA GLY A 223 -14.67 11.12 -23.77
C GLY A 223 -15.34 10.85 -22.42
N LYS A 224 -16.10 9.76 -22.33
CA LYS A 224 -16.79 9.36 -21.10
C LYS A 224 -15.83 9.10 -19.93
N TYR A 225 -14.71 8.42 -20.17
CA TYR A 225 -13.68 8.20 -19.14
C TYR A 225 -13.07 9.52 -18.65
N ARG A 226 -12.78 10.44 -19.57
CA ARG A 226 -12.27 11.78 -19.24
C ARG A 226 -13.27 12.57 -18.38
N ASP A 227 -14.54 12.55 -18.73
CA ASP A 227 -15.58 13.26 -18.00
C ASP A 227 -15.77 12.69 -16.58
N VAL A 228 -15.77 11.35 -16.43
CA VAL A 228 -15.82 10.68 -15.12
C VAL A 228 -14.58 11.01 -14.28
N LYS A 229 -13.38 11.02 -14.90
CA LYS A 229 -12.14 11.37 -14.21
C LYS A 229 -12.13 12.82 -13.74
N LEU A 230 -12.61 13.75 -14.58
CA LEU A 230 -12.74 15.16 -14.22
C LEU A 230 -13.77 15.38 -13.10
N ALA A 231 -14.91 14.70 -13.16
CA ALA A 231 -15.92 14.76 -12.11
C ALA A 231 -15.39 14.24 -10.77
N LYS A 232 -14.66 13.11 -10.76
CA LYS A 232 -13.99 12.59 -9.56
C LYS A 232 -12.93 13.55 -9.01
N GLN A 233 -12.14 14.17 -9.89
CA GLN A 233 -11.15 15.17 -9.47
C GLN A 233 -11.78 16.43 -8.88
N GLN A 234 -12.91 16.89 -9.43
CA GLN A 234 -13.66 18.03 -8.89
C GLN A 234 -14.28 17.70 -7.53
N ALA A 235 -14.89 16.51 -7.39
CA ALA A 235 -15.42 16.04 -6.11
C ALA A 235 -14.33 15.95 -5.04
N ALA A 236 -13.18 15.35 -5.37
CA ALA A 236 -12.03 15.27 -4.46
C ALA A 236 -11.45 16.64 -4.09
N LYS A 237 -11.44 17.62 -5.02
CA LYS A 237 -11.03 18.99 -4.71
C LYS A 237 -12.00 19.68 -3.75
N LEU A 238 -13.30 19.51 -3.92
CA LEU A 238 -14.31 20.05 -3.00
C LEU A 238 -14.18 19.43 -1.61
N GLU A 239 -14.06 18.12 -1.54
CA GLU A 239 -13.85 17.38 -0.28
C GLU A 239 -12.58 17.83 0.44
N ASN A 240 -11.48 18.06 -0.32
CA ASN A 240 -10.25 18.61 0.22
C ASN A 240 -10.41 20.02 0.79
N ILE A 241 -11.09 20.93 0.09
CA ILE A 241 -11.35 22.29 0.57
C ILE A 241 -12.14 22.27 1.88
N PHE A 242 -13.12 21.38 2.00
CA PHE A 242 -13.91 21.24 3.24
C PHE A 242 -13.11 20.61 4.38
N SER A 243 -12.25 19.62 4.08
CA SER A 243 -11.39 18.99 5.10
C SER A 243 -10.27 19.91 5.58
N ASP A 244 -9.65 20.67 4.68
CA ASP A 244 -8.62 21.65 5.03
C ASP A 244 -9.19 22.81 5.87
N ALA A 245 -10.44 23.18 5.65
CA ALA A 245 -11.13 24.17 6.47
C ALA A 245 -11.50 23.67 7.88
N ALA A 246 -11.67 22.34 8.05
CA ALA A 246 -12.10 21.73 9.31
C ALA A 246 -10.94 21.27 10.18
N ASN A 247 -9.83 20.76 9.60
CA ASN A 247 -8.78 20.01 10.30
C ASN A 247 -7.38 20.68 10.30
N GLY A 248 -7.22 21.90 9.75
CA GLY A 248 -5.93 22.56 9.61
C GLY A 248 -5.17 22.13 8.35
N GLU A 249 -3.93 22.60 8.20
CA GLU A 249 -3.11 22.42 6.99
C GLU A 249 -2.59 20.98 6.87
N VAL A 250 -3.28 20.13 6.10
CA VAL A 250 -2.85 18.76 5.82
C VAL A 250 -1.65 18.79 4.86
N LYS A 251 -0.53 18.22 5.25
CA LYS A 251 0.65 18.13 4.39
C LYS A 251 0.41 17.14 3.26
N THR A 252 0.78 17.50 2.03
CA THR A 252 0.58 16.64 0.86
C THR A 252 1.92 16.18 0.30
N LEU A 253 2.08 14.86 0.17
CA LEU A 253 3.20 14.26 -0.55
C LEU A 253 2.74 13.94 -1.99
N ALA A 254 3.20 14.75 -2.95
CA ALA A 254 2.88 14.58 -4.35
C ALA A 254 3.82 13.56 -5.01
N LEU A 255 3.27 12.59 -5.73
CA LEU A 255 4.01 11.52 -6.40
C LEU A 255 3.63 11.39 -7.87
N ILE A 256 4.60 11.03 -8.70
CA ILE A 256 4.38 10.56 -10.07
C ILE A 256 4.86 9.11 -10.13
N VAL A 257 4.02 8.21 -10.66
CA VAL A 257 4.32 6.78 -10.73
C VAL A 257 4.51 6.35 -12.18
N LYS A 258 5.64 5.75 -12.50
CA LYS A 258 5.95 5.15 -13.80
C LYS A 258 6.33 3.68 -13.59
N ALA A 259 5.69 2.78 -14.32
CA ALA A 259 5.96 1.35 -14.21
C ALA A 259 6.12 0.70 -15.60
N ASP A 260 6.64 -0.51 -15.60
CA ASP A 260 6.85 -1.32 -16.81
C ASP A 260 5.53 -1.77 -17.46
N VAL A 261 4.53 -2.11 -16.64
CA VAL A 261 3.23 -2.61 -17.08
C VAL A 261 2.08 -1.94 -16.31
N GLN A 262 0.87 -2.03 -16.87
CA GLN A 262 -0.32 -1.38 -16.34
C GLN A 262 -0.70 -1.91 -14.94
N GLY A 263 -0.67 -3.23 -14.75
CA GLY A 263 -1.00 -3.83 -13.46
C GLY A 263 -0.06 -3.42 -12.33
N SER A 264 1.25 -3.28 -12.61
CA SER A 264 2.23 -2.73 -11.67
C SER A 264 1.92 -1.28 -11.29
N THR A 265 1.54 -0.46 -12.28
CA THR A 265 1.15 0.93 -12.05
C THR A 265 -0.04 1.04 -11.09
N GLU A 266 -1.09 0.26 -11.34
CA GLU A 266 -2.30 0.26 -10.51
C GLU A 266 -2.02 -0.25 -9.10
N ALA A 267 -1.24 -1.33 -8.97
CA ALA A 267 -0.90 -1.91 -7.67
C ALA A 267 -0.12 -0.91 -6.79
N ILE A 268 0.86 -0.21 -7.37
CA ILE A 268 1.65 0.78 -6.65
C ILE A 268 0.80 1.98 -6.26
N VAL A 269 0.03 2.54 -7.19
CA VAL A 269 -0.86 3.68 -6.92
C VAL A 269 -1.82 3.35 -5.79
N HIS A 270 -2.42 2.15 -5.82
CA HIS A 270 -3.34 1.70 -4.78
C HIS A 270 -2.62 1.53 -3.43
N ALA A 271 -1.44 0.90 -3.41
CA ALA A 271 -0.66 0.71 -2.19
C ALA A 271 -0.23 2.04 -1.57
N LEU A 272 0.25 2.99 -2.39
CA LEU A 272 0.72 4.29 -1.91
C LEU A 272 -0.42 5.19 -1.44
N THR A 273 -1.55 5.19 -2.15
CA THR A 273 -2.72 6.01 -1.75
C THR A 273 -3.29 5.58 -0.40
N LYS A 274 -3.22 4.28 -0.08
CA LYS A 274 -3.65 3.74 1.23
C LYS A 274 -2.81 4.20 2.42
N LEU A 275 -1.62 4.74 2.20
CA LEU A 275 -0.77 5.26 3.27
C LEU A 275 -1.25 6.60 3.81
N SER A 276 -2.15 7.29 3.10
CA SER A 276 -2.69 8.57 3.53
C SER A 276 -3.35 8.47 4.90
N ASN A 277 -3.09 9.47 5.75
CA ASN A 277 -3.72 9.66 7.05
C ASN A 277 -4.24 11.10 7.19
N ASP A 278 -4.76 11.46 8.36
CA ASP A 278 -5.37 12.77 8.61
C ASP A 278 -4.36 13.93 8.62
N GLU A 279 -3.06 13.66 8.83
CA GLU A 279 -2.00 14.66 8.91
C GLU A 279 -1.19 14.78 7.61
N VAL A 280 -1.00 13.66 6.88
CA VAL A 280 -0.22 13.61 5.63
C VAL A 280 -0.98 12.82 4.58
N ARG A 281 -1.25 13.45 3.46
CA ARG A 281 -1.93 12.83 2.31
C ARG A 281 -0.94 12.50 1.20
N VAL A 282 -1.00 11.27 0.70
CA VAL A 282 -0.29 10.86 -0.52
C VAL A 282 -1.17 11.17 -1.73
N GLN A 283 -0.68 12.02 -2.62
CA GLN A 283 -1.38 12.38 -3.86
C GLN A 283 -0.60 11.92 -5.08
N VAL A 284 -1.12 10.94 -5.81
CA VAL A 284 -0.57 10.57 -7.11
C VAL A 284 -1.07 11.54 -8.17
N VAL A 285 -0.20 12.45 -8.59
CA VAL A 285 -0.50 13.50 -9.60
C VAL A 285 -0.67 12.88 -10.98
N HIS A 286 0.21 11.94 -11.32
CA HIS A 286 0.19 11.23 -12.60
C HIS A 286 0.71 9.82 -12.45
N SER A 287 0.11 8.90 -13.19
CA SER A 287 0.58 7.52 -13.32
C SER A 287 0.51 7.06 -14.76
N ALA A 288 1.56 6.41 -15.25
CA ALA A 288 1.60 5.92 -16.63
C ALA A 288 2.59 4.77 -16.78
N VAL A 289 2.44 4.03 -17.86
CA VAL A 289 3.31 2.93 -18.27
C VAL A 289 4.46 3.44 -19.11
N GLY A 290 5.64 2.84 -18.97
CA GLY A 290 6.85 3.15 -19.72
C GLY A 290 7.91 3.89 -18.92
N GLY A 291 9.04 4.20 -19.55
CA GLY A 291 10.16 4.91 -18.93
C GLY A 291 9.81 6.35 -18.53
N VAL A 292 10.60 6.92 -17.64
CA VAL A 292 10.45 8.32 -17.24
C VAL A 292 10.99 9.21 -18.36
N SER A 293 10.16 10.14 -18.83
CA SER A 293 10.44 11.10 -19.91
C SER A 293 10.65 12.52 -19.37
N GLU A 294 11.15 13.42 -20.23
CA GLU A 294 11.26 14.86 -19.89
C GLU A 294 9.93 15.49 -19.48
N THR A 295 8.81 15.03 -20.09
CA THR A 295 7.48 15.53 -19.77
C THR A 295 7.09 15.17 -18.32
N ASP A 296 7.46 13.96 -17.86
CA ASP A 296 7.22 13.54 -16.48
C ASP A 296 8.05 14.39 -15.49
N VAL A 297 9.30 14.70 -15.84
CA VAL A 297 10.18 15.57 -15.02
C VAL A 297 9.63 16.98 -14.94
N ASN A 298 9.16 17.55 -16.05
CA ASN A 298 8.55 18.88 -16.06
C ASN A 298 7.25 18.91 -15.23
N LEU A 299 6.45 17.86 -15.28
CA LEU A 299 5.26 17.74 -14.44
C LEU A 299 5.63 17.61 -12.95
N ALA A 300 6.67 16.84 -12.62
CA ALA A 300 7.18 16.72 -11.27
C ALA A 300 7.67 18.06 -10.71
N LEU A 301 8.39 18.84 -11.52
CA LEU A 301 8.83 20.18 -11.15
C LEU A 301 7.65 21.10 -10.86
N ALA A 302 6.64 21.12 -11.73
CA ALA A 302 5.45 21.95 -11.58
C ALA A 302 4.60 21.58 -10.36
N SER A 303 4.53 20.29 -10.02
CA SER A 303 3.73 19.76 -8.91
C SER A 303 4.53 19.52 -7.62
N LYS A 304 5.84 19.79 -7.62
CA LYS A 304 6.78 19.46 -6.53
C LYS A 304 6.70 17.98 -6.13
N ALA A 305 6.51 17.11 -7.13
CA ALA A 305 6.32 15.68 -6.91
C ALA A 305 7.66 14.91 -6.99
N VAL A 306 7.74 13.81 -6.25
CA VAL A 306 8.79 12.80 -6.39
C VAL A 306 8.36 11.79 -7.46
N ILE A 307 9.28 11.39 -8.34
CA ILE A 307 9.01 10.39 -9.37
C ILE A 307 9.42 9.00 -8.85
N ILE A 308 8.49 8.06 -8.89
CA ILE A 308 8.70 6.64 -8.59
C ILE A 308 8.75 5.86 -9.90
N GLY A 309 9.90 5.27 -10.21
CA GLY A 309 10.11 4.39 -11.34
C GLY A 309 10.17 2.93 -10.89
N PHE A 310 9.15 2.14 -11.24
CA PHE A 310 9.08 0.72 -10.90
C PHE A 310 9.44 -0.14 -12.12
N ASN A 311 10.50 -0.92 -12.01
CA ASN A 311 11.10 -1.70 -13.12
C ASN A 311 11.43 -0.89 -14.37
N VAL A 312 11.42 0.45 -14.31
CA VAL A 312 11.73 1.35 -15.41
C VAL A 312 12.88 2.27 -15.05
N ARG A 313 13.44 2.95 -16.05
CA ARG A 313 14.50 3.94 -15.86
C ARG A 313 14.15 5.21 -16.64
N ALA A 314 14.73 6.33 -16.22
CA ALA A 314 14.66 7.57 -16.95
C ALA A 314 15.56 7.51 -18.19
N ASP A 315 15.08 8.09 -19.28
CA ASP A 315 15.91 8.31 -20.47
C ASP A 315 17.03 9.35 -20.18
N ALA A 316 18.01 9.42 -21.03
CA ALA A 316 19.18 10.29 -20.80
C ALA A 316 18.80 11.78 -20.72
N PRO A 317 17.91 12.34 -21.57
CA PRO A 317 17.44 13.71 -21.43
C PRO A 317 16.67 13.96 -20.12
N ALA A 318 15.75 13.07 -19.73
CA ALA A 318 14.98 13.19 -18.49
C ALA A 318 15.87 13.16 -17.25
N ARG A 319 16.89 12.29 -17.23
CA ARG A 319 17.85 12.21 -16.13
C ARG A 319 18.62 13.52 -15.97
N LYS A 320 19.16 14.04 -17.07
CA LYS A 320 19.89 15.33 -17.06
C LYS A 320 19.00 16.48 -16.61
N LEU A 321 17.75 16.50 -17.09
CA LEU A 321 16.76 17.51 -16.70
C LEU A 321 16.44 17.44 -15.21
N ALA A 322 16.24 16.21 -14.67
CA ALA A 322 15.98 15.99 -13.25
C ALA A 322 17.14 16.42 -12.36
N GLU A 323 18.38 16.07 -12.73
CA GLU A 323 19.59 16.50 -12.03
C GLU A 323 19.73 18.03 -12.03
N THR A 324 19.48 18.69 -13.18
CA THR A 324 19.61 20.15 -13.30
C THR A 324 18.58 20.89 -12.43
N ASN A 325 17.36 20.36 -12.32
CA ASN A 325 16.27 21.00 -11.59
C ASN A 325 16.05 20.44 -10.17
N GLY A 326 16.86 19.49 -9.73
CA GLY A 326 16.75 18.89 -8.39
C GLY A 326 15.48 18.05 -8.18
N VAL A 327 14.94 17.44 -9.25
CA VAL A 327 13.79 16.54 -9.15
C VAL A 327 14.25 15.15 -8.71
N ASP A 328 13.69 14.65 -7.61
CA ASP A 328 14.02 13.33 -7.06
C ASP A 328 13.35 12.23 -7.89
N ILE A 329 14.13 11.28 -8.40
CA ILE A 329 13.67 10.10 -9.11
C ILE A 329 14.16 8.86 -8.37
N ARG A 330 13.24 8.09 -7.83
CA ARG A 330 13.53 6.86 -7.09
C ARG A 330 13.13 5.62 -7.88
N TYR A 331 13.97 4.59 -7.85
CA TYR A 331 13.76 3.37 -8.62
C TYR A 331 13.60 2.17 -7.71
N TYR A 332 12.54 1.39 -7.96
CA TYR A 332 12.21 0.19 -7.19
C TYR A 332 11.93 -0.98 -8.10
N ASN A 333 12.15 -2.19 -7.60
CA ASN A 333 11.80 -3.45 -8.23
C ASN A 333 10.84 -4.27 -7.34
N ILE A 334 10.70 -3.88 -6.07
CA ILE A 334 9.83 -4.49 -5.07
C ILE A 334 8.86 -3.42 -4.57
N ILE A 335 7.55 -3.73 -4.56
CA ILE A 335 6.51 -2.76 -4.15
C ILE A 335 6.66 -2.37 -2.69
N TYR A 336 7.04 -3.31 -1.82
CA TYR A 336 7.19 -3.05 -0.40
C TYR A 336 8.30 -2.03 -0.10
N ASP A 337 9.40 -2.06 -0.84
CA ASP A 337 10.49 -1.09 -0.68
C ASP A 337 10.00 0.33 -1.01
N ALA A 338 9.20 0.48 -2.07
CA ALA A 338 8.60 1.76 -2.42
C ALA A 338 7.61 2.25 -1.35
N VAL A 339 6.82 1.34 -0.77
CA VAL A 339 5.87 1.64 0.31
C VAL A 339 6.60 2.09 1.57
N ASP A 340 7.67 1.39 1.95
CA ASP A 340 8.44 1.69 3.17
C ASP A 340 9.19 3.03 3.05
N ASP A 341 9.77 3.34 1.89
CA ASP A 341 10.41 4.64 1.63
C ASP A 341 9.39 5.79 1.67
N VAL A 342 8.20 5.60 1.12
CA VAL A 342 7.13 6.61 1.17
C VAL A 342 6.63 6.79 2.60
N LYS A 343 6.48 5.73 3.39
CA LYS A 343 6.16 5.82 4.83
C LYS A 343 7.22 6.59 5.59
N ALA A 344 8.51 6.32 5.32
CA ALA A 344 9.61 7.06 5.95
C ALA A 344 9.57 8.56 5.58
N ALA A 345 9.29 8.88 4.31
CA ALA A 345 9.12 10.26 3.86
C ALA A 345 7.94 10.96 4.54
N MET A 346 6.79 10.29 4.66
CA MET A 346 5.62 10.79 5.37
C MET A 346 5.91 11.01 6.87
N SER A 347 6.61 10.07 7.52
CA SER A 347 7.01 10.21 8.94
C SER A 347 7.90 11.45 9.14
N GLY A 348 8.83 11.71 8.21
CA GLY A 348 9.66 12.92 8.22
C GLY A 348 8.87 14.22 8.01
N MET A 349 7.67 14.15 7.45
CA MET A 349 6.78 15.30 7.27
C MET A 349 5.90 15.57 8.51
N LEU A 350 5.74 14.61 9.44
CA LEU A 350 4.97 14.81 10.66
C LEU A 350 5.58 15.89 11.54
N ALA A 351 4.75 16.64 12.25
CA ALA A 351 5.24 17.52 13.29
C ALA A 351 5.78 16.68 14.46
N PRO A 352 6.97 17.02 15.02
CA PRO A 352 7.50 16.30 16.16
C PRO A 352 6.52 16.36 17.35
N GLU A 353 6.36 15.25 18.03
CA GLU A 353 5.54 15.21 19.26
C GLU A 353 6.35 15.77 20.42
N LYS A 354 5.74 16.73 21.13
CA LYS A 354 6.34 17.25 22.36
C LYS A 354 6.03 16.29 23.49
N ARG A 355 7.06 15.57 23.93
CA ARG A 355 6.94 14.66 25.06
C ARG A 355 7.51 15.31 26.32
N GLU A 356 6.66 15.45 27.33
CA GLU A 356 7.08 15.94 28.63
C GLU A 356 7.65 14.78 29.46
N THR A 357 8.83 14.99 29.97
CA THR A 357 9.47 14.04 30.90
C THR A 357 9.68 14.73 32.23
N VAL A 358 9.07 14.21 33.29
CA VAL A 358 9.26 14.73 34.64
C VAL A 358 10.68 14.38 35.09
N LEU A 359 11.44 15.39 35.50
CA LEU A 359 12.83 15.26 35.96
C LEU A 359 12.91 15.12 37.45
N GLY A 360 12.00 15.76 38.21
CA GLY A 360 12.00 15.69 39.66
C GLY A 360 10.91 16.52 40.34
N PHE A 361 10.79 16.35 41.63
CA PHE A 361 9.87 17.09 42.51
C PHE A 361 10.63 17.85 43.58
N VAL A 362 10.18 19.08 43.83
CA VAL A 362 10.81 20.02 44.75
C VAL A 362 9.76 20.59 45.68
N GLU A 363 10.04 20.65 46.97
CA GLU A 363 9.20 21.29 48.00
C GLU A 363 9.73 22.67 48.37
N ILE A 364 8.87 23.67 48.37
CA ILE A 364 9.21 25.03 48.80
C ILE A 364 9.10 25.10 50.32
N ARG A 365 10.23 25.34 50.99
CA ARG A 365 10.34 25.41 52.43
C ARG A 365 10.37 26.83 52.98
N GLN A 366 10.87 27.77 52.19
CA GLN A 366 11.00 29.16 52.59
C GLN A 366 10.83 30.11 51.43
N CYS A 367 10.12 31.19 51.61
CA CYS A 367 9.96 32.24 50.60
C CYS A 367 10.68 33.52 51.05
N ILE A 368 11.62 34.00 50.24
CA ILE A 368 12.44 35.19 50.55
C ILE A 368 12.22 36.24 49.45
N ARG A 369 11.79 37.41 49.82
CA ARG A 369 11.64 38.55 48.87
C ARG A 369 12.95 39.33 48.83
N VAL A 370 13.59 39.35 47.63
CA VAL A 370 14.83 40.10 47.43
C VAL A 370 14.55 41.31 46.55
N PRO A 371 14.89 42.54 47.01
CA PRO A 371 14.72 43.74 46.19
C PRO A 371 15.50 43.60 44.86
N LYS A 372 14.83 43.95 43.73
CA LYS A 372 15.34 43.86 42.34
C LYS A 372 15.39 42.47 41.71
N VAL A 373 15.18 41.38 42.41
CA VAL A 373 15.22 39.99 41.89
C VAL A 373 13.85 39.36 41.93
N GLY A 374 12.93 39.77 42.80
CA GLY A 374 11.63 39.18 43.01
C GLY A 374 11.60 38.16 44.14
N MET A 375 10.66 37.21 44.09
CA MET A 375 10.54 36.13 45.09
C MET A 375 11.54 35.03 44.76
N ILE A 376 12.29 34.63 45.78
CA ILE A 376 13.19 33.45 45.72
C ILE A 376 12.61 32.39 46.64
N ALA A 377 12.41 31.21 46.14
CA ALA A 377 12.00 30.05 46.89
C ALA A 377 13.24 29.25 47.35
N GLY A 378 13.38 29.10 48.66
CA GLY A 378 14.27 28.13 49.29
C GLY A 378 13.60 26.76 49.30
N CYS A 379 14.16 25.83 48.55
CA CYS A 379 13.52 24.56 48.22
C CYS A 379 14.40 23.38 48.62
N LYS A 380 13.75 22.24 48.86
CA LYS A 380 14.41 20.93 48.97
C LYS A 380 13.98 20.05 47.81
N VAL A 381 14.95 19.47 47.11
CA VAL A 381 14.67 18.49 46.05
C VAL A 381 14.26 17.16 46.71
N LEU A 382 13.02 16.75 46.51
CA LEU A 382 12.47 15.50 47.05
C LEU A 382 12.94 14.30 46.24
N GLU A 383 12.73 14.37 44.94
CA GLU A 383 13.04 13.28 43.99
C GLU A 383 13.65 13.85 42.71
N GLY A 384 14.50 13.05 42.06
CA GLY A 384 15.04 13.35 40.74
C GLY A 384 16.12 14.47 40.72
N VAL A 385 16.04 15.33 39.74
CA VAL A 385 17.03 16.38 39.46
C VAL A 385 16.34 17.66 39.01
N VAL A 386 16.79 18.82 39.51
CA VAL A 386 16.37 20.13 39.04
C VAL A 386 17.44 20.64 38.08
N ARG A 387 17.06 20.98 36.84
CA ARG A 387 17.95 21.63 35.89
C ARG A 387 17.51 23.06 35.64
N ARG A 388 18.47 23.96 35.48
CA ARG A 388 18.20 25.39 35.27
C ARG A 388 17.40 25.65 33.98
N THR A 389 17.58 24.83 32.95
CA THR A 389 16.91 24.96 31.63
C THR A 389 15.55 24.26 31.58
N ALA A 390 15.17 23.57 32.63
CA ALA A 390 13.91 22.85 32.68
C ALA A 390 12.72 23.79 32.96
N SER A 391 11.56 23.35 32.54
CA SER A 391 10.28 23.99 32.89
C SER A 391 9.79 23.48 34.25
N ALA A 392 8.98 24.28 34.90
CA ALA A 392 8.43 23.95 36.20
C ALA A 392 6.92 24.19 36.23
N ARG A 393 6.19 23.34 36.95
CA ARG A 393 4.79 23.54 37.37
C ARG A 393 4.73 23.75 38.85
N LEU A 394 4.06 24.80 39.28
CA LEU A 394 3.79 25.04 40.68
C LEU A 394 2.47 24.38 41.08
N LEU A 395 2.56 23.50 42.04
CA LEU A 395 1.44 22.75 42.61
C LEU A 395 1.12 23.27 44.01
N ARG A 396 -0.12 23.67 44.22
CA ARG A 396 -0.67 24.02 45.53
C ARG A 396 -1.83 23.11 45.83
N ASP A 397 -1.77 22.36 46.91
CA ASP A 397 -2.78 21.35 47.27
C ASP A 397 -3.03 20.35 46.09
N ASN A 398 -1.96 19.90 45.42
CA ASN A 398 -1.98 19.05 44.23
C ASN A 398 -2.69 19.66 43.01
N VAL A 399 -2.94 20.96 42.98
CA VAL A 399 -3.50 21.66 41.82
C VAL A 399 -2.44 22.52 41.17
N VAL A 400 -2.30 22.40 39.84
CA VAL A 400 -1.37 23.23 39.06
C VAL A 400 -1.89 24.66 39.00
N ILE A 401 -1.18 25.59 39.60
CA ILE A 401 -1.55 27.03 39.63
C ILE A 401 -0.70 27.87 38.68
N TRP A 402 0.47 27.39 38.27
CA TRP A 402 1.37 28.05 37.32
C TRP A 402 2.23 27.05 36.59
N THR A 403 2.57 27.38 35.34
CA THR A 403 3.52 26.60 34.52
C THR A 403 4.42 27.58 33.75
N GLY A 404 5.72 27.38 33.77
CA GLY A 404 6.65 28.25 33.07
C GLY A 404 8.12 27.81 33.26
N GLU A 405 9.05 28.73 33.03
CA GLU A 405 10.50 28.46 33.08
C GLU A 405 11.09 28.91 34.41
N LEU A 406 12.17 28.25 34.83
CA LEU A 406 13.00 28.73 35.95
C LEU A 406 13.81 29.95 35.50
N ASN A 407 13.81 31.00 36.34
CA ASN A 407 14.63 32.20 36.08
C ASN A 407 16.05 32.02 36.63
N SER A 408 16.19 31.45 37.83
CA SER A 408 17.49 31.15 38.46
C SER A 408 17.46 29.86 39.27
N LEU A 409 18.63 29.21 39.34
CA LEU A 409 18.84 28.02 40.18
C LEU A 409 20.18 28.16 40.89
N ARG A 410 20.16 28.14 42.22
CA ARG A 410 21.35 28.30 43.08
C ARG A 410 21.43 27.20 44.13
N HIS A 411 22.64 26.80 44.41
CA HIS A 411 22.92 25.98 45.56
C HIS A 411 23.80 26.80 46.52
N PHE A 412 23.27 27.15 47.71
CA PHE A 412 23.81 28.15 48.61
C PHE A 412 23.99 29.53 47.92
N LYS A 413 25.24 29.95 47.65
CA LYS A 413 25.55 31.23 47.01
C LYS A 413 25.94 31.11 45.52
N ASP A 414 26.12 29.88 45.05
CA ASP A 414 26.63 29.62 43.68
C ASP A 414 25.50 29.29 42.72
N ASP A 415 25.55 29.89 41.53
CA ASP A 415 24.68 29.55 40.41
C ASP A 415 25.09 28.18 39.88
N VAL A 416 24.16 27.25 39.84
CA VAL A 416 24.39 25.85 39.42
C VAL A 416 23.54 25.48 38.18
N ARG A 417 24.01 24.51 37.43
CA ARG A 417 23.25 23.98 36.28
C ARG A 417 22.23 22.94 36.68
N GLU A 418 22.55 22.14 37.71
CA GLU A 418 21.66 21.10 38.22
C GLU A 418 21.81 20.89 39.74
N VAL A 419 20.73 20.46 40.38
CA VAL A 419 20.69 20.06 41.78
C VAL A 419 20.00 18.71 41.93
N LYS A 420 20.61 17.78 42.65
CA LYS A 420 20.11 16.40 42.80
C LYS A 420 19.21 16.24 44.05
N ALA A 421 18.43 15.17 44.08
CA ALA A 421 17.59 14.80 45.20
C ALA A 421 18.32 14.82 46.54
N GLY A 422 17.65 15.29 47.59
CA GLY A 422 18.16 15.42 48.95
C GLY A 422 18.89 16.75 49.24
N LEU A 423 19.28 17.52 48.21
CA LEU A 423 19.95 18.79 48.37
C LEU A 423 18.97 19.96 48.42
N GLU A 424 19.42 21.06 49.05
CA GLU A 424 18.67 22.31 49.11
C GLU A 424 19.09 23.23 47.94
N CYS A 425 18.14 23.97 47.42
CA CYS A 425 18.39 24.95 46.34
C CYS A 425 17.51 26.19 46.50
N GLY A 426 18.04 27.31 46.02
CA GLY A 426 17.27 28.55 45.83
C GLY A 426 16.88 28.69 44.36
N LEU A 427 15.62 28.89 44.07
CA LEU A 427 15.15 29.10 42.72
C LEU A 427 14.16 30.29 42.63
N SER A 428 14.06 30.88 41.46
CA SER A 428 13.03 31.87 41.15
C SER A 428 12.31 31.48 39.87
N LEU A 429 11.03 31.80 39.81
CA LEU A 429 10.15 31.51 38.71
C LEU A 429 10.11 32.73 37.78
N LYS A 430 10.06 32.53 36.50
CA LYS A 430 10.04 33.62 35.51
C LYS A 430 8.63 34.23 35.43
N GLY A 431 8.50 35.46 35.90
CA GLY A 431 7.23 36.21 35.81
C GLY A 431 6.14 35.75 36.78
N TYR A 432 6.50 35.05 37.88
CA TYR A 432 5.55 34.63 38.90
C TYR A 432 6.11 34.78 40.32
N ASP A 433 5.42 35.53 41.15
CA ASP A 433 5.87 35.89 42.53
C ASP A 433 4.93 35.36 43.65
N ASP A 434 3.76 34.79 43.35
CA ASP A 434 2.82 34.25 44.34
C ASP A 434 3.18 32.81 44.76
N ILE A 435 4.35 32.67 45.37
CA ILE A 435 4.89 31.41 45.87
C ILE A 435 4.68 31.36 47.36
N LYS A 436 4.24 30.22 47.89
CA LYS A 436 3.99 29.99 49.33
C LYS A 436 4.80 28.82 49.86
N GLU A 437 5.06 28.84 51.19
CA GLU A 437 5.66 27.70 51.87
C GLU A 437 4.71 26.50 51.85
N GLY A 438 5.24 25.32 51.51
CA GLY A 438 4.47 24.10 51.32
C GLY A 438 4.04 23.83 49.85
N ASP A 439 4.19 24.79 48.96
CA ASP A 439 3.97 24.56 47.51
C ASP A 439 5.00 23.57 46.99
N GLN A 440 4.60 22.76 45.98
CA GLN A 440 5.49 21.83 45.32
C GLN A 440 5.76 22.27 43.89
N LEU A 441 6.98 22.01 43.39
CA LEU A 441 7.34 22.22 42.00
C LEU A 441 7.62 20.87 41.34
N GLU A 442 6.90 20.60 40.27
CA GLU A 442 7.20 19.52 39.32
C GLU A 442 8.12 20.08 38.24
N ILE A 443 9.32 19.54 38.17
CA ILE A 443 10.32 19.95 37.17
C ILE A 443 10.23 19.00 36.01
N PHE A 444 10.07 19.53 34.81
CA PHE A 444 9.94 18.71 33.58
C PHE A 444 10.71 19.31 32.40
N GLU A 445 11.05 18.45 31.47
CA GLU A 445 11.71 18.83 30.23
C GLU A 445 10.82 18.42 29.05
N VAL A 446 10.66 19.30 28.09
CA VAL A 446 9.90 19.03 26.85
C VAL A 446 10.89 18.64 25.78
N THR A 447 10.87 17.37 25.39
CA THR A 447 11.68 16.86 24.27
C THR A 447 10.82 16.68 23.04
N GLU A 448 11.32 17.15 21.91
CA GLU A 448 10.69 16.89 20.61
C GLU A 448 11.15 15.52 20.12
N VAL A 449 10.21 14.57 20.04
CA VAL A 449 10.45 13.21 19.54
C VAL A 449 9.88 13.10 18.13
N ALA A 450 10.69 12.60 17.19
CA ALA A 450 10.22 12.30 15.84
C ALA A 450 9.14 11.22 15.90
N ARG A 451 7.97 11.47 15.28
CA ARG A 451 6.88 10.50 15.20
C ARG A 451 7.13 9.55 14.02
N THR A 452 6.83 8.29 14.22
CA THR A 452 6.77 7.26 13.17
C THR A 452 5.31 6.90 12.92
N LEU A 453 4.98 6.67 11.65
CA LEU A 453 3.64 6.23 11.20
C LEU A 453 3.34 4.79 11.58
#